data_e4dbbc06a3b82faf7a4e8890c6f10ca1
#
_entry.id   e4dbbc06a3b82faf7a4e8890c6f10ca1
#
_cell.length_a   1.000
_cell.length_b   1.000
_cell.length_c   1.000
_cell.angle_alpha   90.00
_cell.angle_beta   90.00
_cell.angle_gamma   90.00
#
_symmetry.space_group_name_H-M   'P 1'
#
loop_
_entity.id
_entity.type
_entity.pdbx_description
1 polymer ?
#
loop_
_entity_poly.entity_id
_entity_poly.type
_entity_poly.pdbx_seq_one_letter_code
_entity_poly.pdbx_strand_id
1 'polypeptide(L)'
;LQTGLFIGGSMQLTVLGVGTFGGASRIDANSGTLVATAFAVGAGMNPETALAAIGVPVAAILVYTDIAGRFANTFFGHMCDADIEKMNWGAYNVHYLLGAVSWMLSRMIPVFLALAFGQGLVEGITTALNGDLKWLGDGLSVAGGALPAVGFAILLRYLPVKKHVAYLLLGFVIAALFGTAFTSIINLNTNIVAVN
;
A
#
# COMPACT_ATOMS: atom_id res chain seq x y z
N LEU A 1 10.69 -0.47 11.87
CA LEU A 1 10.01 -1.73 11.51
C LEU A 1 8.50 -1.65 11.82
N GLN A 2 8.13 -1.27 13.04
CA GLN A 2 6.73 -1.20 13.49
C GLN A 2 5.88 -0.28 12.60
N THR A 3 6.35 0.93 12.31
CA THR A 3 5.70 1.89 11.40
C THR A 3 5.46 1.30 10.00
N GLY A 4 6.49 0.66 9.43
CA GLY A 4 6.38 0.05 8.10
C GLY A 4 5.42 -1.13 8.07
N LEU A 5 5.38 -1.96 9.13
CA LEU A 5 4.41 -3.06 9.25
C LEU A 5 2.97 -2.54 9.39
N PHE A 6 2.77 -1.47 10.16
CA PHE A 6 1.45 -0.86 10.32
C PHE A 6 0.93 -0.27 8.99
N ILE A 7 1.73 0.58 8.34
CA ILE A 7 1.36 1.22 7.07
C ILE A 7 1.18 0.16 5.97
N GLY A 8 2.12 -0.79 5.85
CA GLY A 8 2.06 -1.86 4.87
C GLY A 8 0.86 -2.78 5.06
N GLY A 9 0.59 -3.20 6.30
CA GLY A 9 -0.56 -4.02 6.62
C GLY A 9 -1.89 -3.29 6.34
N SER A 10 -2.00 -2.04 6.73
CA SER A 10 -3.19 -1.21 6.47
C SER A 10 -3.44 -1.00 4.97
N MET A 11 -2.40 -0.69 4.20
CA MET A 11 -2.50 -0.56 2.73
C MET A 11 -2.83 -1.89 2.06
N GLN A 12 -2.24 -2.99 2.52
CA GLN A 12 -2.55 -4.32 1.98
C GLN A 12 -4.01 -4.72 2.22
N LEU A 13 -4.58 -4.36 3.38
CA LEU A 13 -5.98 -4.59 3.67
C LEU A 13 -6.92 -3.84 2.72
N THR A 14 -6.54 -2.64 2.24
CA THR A 14 -7.37 -1.89 1.28
C THR A 14 -7.49 -2.57 -0.09
N VAL A 15 -6.53 -3.41 -0.46
CA VAL A 15 -6.54 -4.17 -1.73
C VAL A 15 -6.93 -5.63 -1.55
N LEU A 16 -7.21 -6.06 -0.31
CA LEU A 16 -7.58 -7.43 -0.01
C LEU A 16 -8.88 -7.81 -0.73
N GLY A 17 -8.88 -8.91 -1.45
CA GLY A 17 -10.03 -9.38 -2.22
C GLY A 17 -10.31 -8.63 -3.52
N VAL A 18 -9.54 -7.60 -3.84
CA VAL A 18 -9.64 -6.88 -5.12
C VAL A 18 -8.60 -7.46 -6.07
N GLY A 19 -8.99 -8.47 -6.85
CA GLY A 19 -8.15 -9.00 -7.92
C GLY A 19 -7.95 -7.94 -9.02
N THR A 20 -6.75 -7.88 -9.59
CA THR A 20 -6.42 -7.03 -10.75
C THR A 20 -6.89 -7.68 -12.05
N PHE A 21 -8.15 -8.12 -12.09
CA PHE A 21 -8.72 -8.72 -13.29
C PHE A 21 -8.91 -7.65 -14.37
N GLY A 22 -8.51 -7.97 -15.60
CA GLY A 22 -8.69 -7.11 -16.76
C GLY A 22 -7.69 -5.95 -16.89
N GLY A 23 -6.58 -6.00 -16.19
CA GLY A 23 -5.42 -5.13 -16.50
C GLY A 23 -5.38 -3.76 -15.83
N ALA A 24 -6.22 -3.48 -14.83
CA ALA A 24 -6.14 -2.23 -14.06
C ALA A 24 -6.13 -2.51 -12.56
N SER A 25 -5.15 -1.95 -11.84
CA SER A 25 -5.15 -1.91 -10.38
C SER A 25 -6.02 -0.74 -9.92
N ARG A 26 -6.80 -0.89 -8.85
CA ARG A 26 -7.57 0.23 -8.29
C ARG A 26 -6.67 1.26 -7.62
N ILE A 27 -5.63 0.80 -6.92
CA ILE A 27 -4.59 1.62 -6.29
C ILE A 27 -3.26 0.84 -6.32
N ASP A 28 -2.14 1.55 -6.38
CA ASP A 28 -0.81 0.95 -6.19
C ASP A 28 -0.41 1.00 -4.71
N ALA A 29 -0.95 0.06 -3.93
CA ALA A 29 -0.71 -0.01 -2.50
C ALA A 29 0.77 -0.20 -2.14
N ASN A 30 1.53 -0.92 -2.96
CA ASN A 30 2.94 -1.19 -2.70
C ASN A 30 3.77 0.10 -2.75
N SER A 31 3.62 0.88 -3.82
CA SER A 31 4.34 2.14 -3.98
C SER A 31 3.86 3.19 -2.97
N GLY A 32 2.56 3.26 -2.70
CA GLY A 32 2.00 4.12 -1.65
C GLY A 32 2.55 3.79 -0.27
N THR A 33 2.69 2.51 0.06
CA THR A 33 3.31 2.03 1.31
C THR A 33 4.75 2.48 1.43
N LEU A 34 5.57 2.32 0.37
CA LEU A 34 6.97 2.73 0.38
C LEU A 34 7.12 4.22 0.65
N VAL A 35 6.37 5.05 -0.07
CA VAL A 35 6.42 6.51 0.08
C VAL A 35 5.93 6.94 1.46
N ALA A 36 4.77 6.44 1.90
CA ALA A 36 4.22 6.78 3.22
C ALA A 36 5.13 6.35 4.36
N THR A 37 5.74 5.16 4.28
CA THR A 37 6.66 4.66 5.30
C THR A 37 7.94 5.51 5.35
N ALA A 38 8.51 5.85 4.19
CA ALA A 38 9.71 6.67 4.13
C ALA A 38 9.48 8.04 4.76
N PHE A 39 8.35 8.68 4.50
CA PHE A 39 8.02 9.99 5.07
C PHE A 39 7.59 9.90 6.54
N ALA A 40 6.85 8.87 6.94
CA ALA A 40 6.51 8.67 8.36
C ALA A 40 7.77 8.53 9.21
N VAL A 41 8.76 7.76 8.73
CA VAL A 41 10.02 7.57 9.46
C VAL A 41 10.94 8.79 9.33
N GLY A 42 11.08 9.36 8.14
CA GLY A 42 12.00 10.47 7.87
C GLY A 42 11.56 11.80 8.50
N ALA A 43 10.27 12.12 8.46
CA ALA A 43 9.71 13.34 9.03
C ALA A 43 9.10 13.17 10.44
N GLY A 44 9.18 11.95 11.03
CA GLY A 44 8.58 11.66 12.34
C GLY A 44 7.05 11.82 12.38
N MET A 45 6.38 11.64 11.23
CA MET A 45 4.93 11.79 11.12
C MET A 45 4.22 10.59 11.74
N ASN A 46 3.04 10.84 12.34
CA ASN A 46 2.18 9.76 12.83
C ASN A 46 1.83 8.81 11.67
N PRO A 47 1.95 7.48 11.84
CA PRO A 47 1.74 6.49 10.77
C PRO A 47 0.35 6.55 10.12
N GLU A 48 -0.71 6.78 10.90
CA GLU A 48 -2.08 6.89 10.40
C GLU A 48 -2.25 8.15 9.52
N THR A 49 -1.66 9.25 9.96
CA THR A 49 -1.67 10.52 9.20
C THR A 49 -0.86 10.38 7.91
N ALA A 50 0.33 9.77 7.96
CA ALA A 50 1.16 9.51 6.79
C ALA A 50 0.44 8.58 5.79
N LEU A 51 -0.24 7.56 6.29
CA LEU A 51 -1.05 6.65 5.47
C LEU A 51 -2.16 7.41 4.73
N ALA A 52 -2.96 8.21 5.44
CA ALA A 52 -4.11 8.90 4.86
C ALA A 52 -3.71 10.11 4.00
N ALA A 53 -2.75 10.91 4.44
CA ALA A 53 -2.35 12.15 3.76
C ALA A 53 -1.41 11.91 2.57
N ILE A 54 -0.60 10.86 2.62
CA ILE A 54 0.44 10.59 1.62
C ILE A 54 0.21 9.24 0.93
N GLY A 55 0.08 8.16 1.69
CA GLY A 55 0.02 6.80 1.16
C GLY A 55 -1.12 6.58 0.19
N VAL A 56 -2.34 6.93 0.59
CA VAL A 56 -3.55 6.73 -0.23
C VAL A 56 -3.57 7.62 -1.47
N PRO A 57 -3.32 8.95 -1.40
CA PRO A 57 -3.26 9.79 -2.60
C PRO A 57 -2.15 9.38 -3.56
N VAL A 58 -0.96 9.05 -3.08
CA VAL A 58 0.16 8.58 -3.91
C VAL A 58 -0.20 7.27 -4.59
N ALA A 59 -0.77 6.31 -3.85
CA ALA A 59 -1.21 5.04 -4.41
C ALA A 59 -2.27 5.22 -5.52
N ALA A 60 -3.17 6.19 -5.37
CA ALA A 60 -4.18 6.52 -6.38
C ALA A 60 -3.57 7.14 -7.64
N ILE A 61 -2.61 8.07 -7.48
CA ILE A 61 -1.92 8.71 -8.62
C ILE A 61 -1.06 7.71 -9.39
N LEU A 62 -0.39 6.79 -8.68
CA LEU A 62 0.49 5.80 -9.29
C LEU A 62 -0.23 4.74 -10.14
N VAL A 63 -1.56 4.67 -10.08
CA VAL A 63 -2.36 3.89 -11.03
C VAL A 63 -2.13 4.33 -12.47
N TYR A 64 -1.96 5.63 -12.71
CA TYR A 64 -1.72 6.15 -14.06
C TYR A 64 -0.37 5.69 -14.61
N THR A 65 0.66 5.63 -13.79
CA THR A 65 1.98 5.10 -14.20
C THR A 65 1.95 3.59 -14.39
N ASP A 66 1.14 2.86 -13.62
CA ASP A 66 0.87 1.43 -13.83
C ASP A 66 0.22 1.20 -15.20
N ILE A 67 -0.79 1.99 -15.54
CA ILE A 67 -1.44 1.92 -16.86
C ILE A 67 -0.44 2.21 -17.99
N ALA A 68 0.39 3.24 -17.85
CA ALA A 68 1.42 3.56 -18.84
C ALA A 68 2.43 2.40 -19.01
N GLY A 69 2.86 1.77 -17.90
CA GLY A 69 3.72 0.59 -17.93
C GLY A 69 3.07 -0.60 -18.66
N ARG A 70 1.75 -0.79 -18.52
CA ARG A 70 1.00 -1.83 -19.23
C ARG A 70 0.94 -1.57 -20.74
N PHE A 71 0.73 -0.32 -21.15
CA PHE A 71 0.80 0.05 -22.56
C PHE A 71 2.16 -0.23 -23.17
N ALA A 72 3.24 0.16 -22.48
CA ALA A 72 4.59 -0.15 -22.93
C ALA A 72 4.83 -1.68 -23.02
N ASN A 73 4.33 -2.44 -22.04
CA ASN A 73 4.42 -3.90 -22.08
C ASN A 73 3.64 -4.53 -23.24
N THR A 74 2.52 -3.98 -23.64
CA THR A 74 1.78 -4.45 -24.81
C THR A 74 2.65 -4.34 -26.08
N PHE A 75 3.40 -3.25 -26.23
CA PHE A 75 4.35 -3.08 -27.34
C PHE A 75 5.41 -4.18 -27.35
N PHE A 76 6.06 -4.45 -26.18
CA PHE A 76 7.02 -5.54 -26.07
C PHE A 76 6.40 -6.92 -26.29
N GLY A 77 5.14 -7.11 -25.88
CA GLY A 77 4.38 -8.34 -26.18
C GLY A 77 4.26 -8.60 -27.67
N HIS A 78 3.88 -7.59 -28.47
CA HIS A 78 3.82 -7.73 -29.92
C HIS A 78 5.19 -8.02 -30.56
N MET A 79 6.27 -7.47 -30.01
CA MET A 79 7.62 -7.81 -30.47
C MET A 79 7.96 -9.27 -30.18
N CYS A 80 7.59 -9.78 -29.00
CA CYS A 80 7.74 -11.20 -28.65
C CYS A 80 6.97 -12.12 -29.58
N ASP A 81 5.72 -11.76 -29.94
CA ASP A 81 4.91 -12.53 -30.88
C ASP A 81 5.57 -12.61 -32.25
N ALA A 82 6.09 -11.48 -32.76
CA ALA A 82 6.80 -11.43 -34.03
C ALA A 82 8.13 -12.23 -34.02
N ASP A 83 8.80 -12.30 -32.87
CA ASP A 83 10.02 -13.11 -32.72
C ASP A 83 9.73 -14.62 -32.72
N ILE A 84 8.60 -15.02 -32.11
CA ILE A 84 8.14 -16.40 -32.13
C ILE A 84 7.82 -16.85 -33.55
N GLU A 85 7.12 -16.00 -34.34
CA GLU A 85 6.82 -16.32 -35.75
C GLU A 85 8.09 -16.54 -36.57
N LYS A 86 9.17 -15.81 -36.26
CA LYS A 86 10.49 -15.96 -36.91
C LYS A 86 11.38 -17.02 -36.26
N MET A 87 10.92 -17.72 -35.23
CA MET A 87 11.70 -18.70 -34.43
C MET A 87 13.00 -18.11 -33.90
N ASN A 88 13.02 -16.79 -33.58
CA ASN A 88 14.19 -16.08 -33.09
C ASN A 88 14.18 -15.98 -31.56
N TRP A 89 14.60 -17.06 -30.90
CA TRP A 89 14.61 -17.16 -29.44
C TRP A 89 15.54 -16.17 -28.73
N GLY A 90 16.60 -15.71 -29.41
CA GLY A 90 17.52 -14.70 -28.86
C GLY A 90 16.83 -13.35 -28.71
N ALA A 91 16.16 -12.87 -29.77
CA ALA A 91 15.41 -11.62 -29.74
C ALA A 91 14.20 -11.70 -28.79
N TYR A 92 13.49 -12.84 -28.76
CA TYR A 92 12.39 -13.08 -27.82
C TYR A 92 12.82 -12.86 -26.37
N ASN A 93 13.93 -13.45 -25.93
CA ASN A 93 14.41 -13.28 -24.56
C ASN A 93 14.75 -11.83 -24.23
N VAL A 94 15.31 -11.08 -25.19
CA VAL A 94 15.62 -9.65 -25.00
C VAL A 94 14.34 -8.83 -24.86
N HIS A 95 13.35 -9.00 -25.75
CA HIS A 95 12.10 -8.25 -25.70
C HIS A 95 11.27 -8.61 -24.45
N TYR A 96 11.29 -9.86 -24.02
CA TYR A 96 10.66 -10.30 -22.77
C TYR A 96 11.27 -9.60 -21.54
N LEU A 97 12.59 -9.53 -21.47
CA LEU A 97 13.29 -8.83 -20.38
C LEU A 97 13.06 -7.31 -20.42
N LEU A 98 12.99 -6.70 -21.61
CA LEU A 98 12.66 -5.28 -21.76
C LEU A 98 11.26 -4.96 -21.25
N GLY A 99 10.31 -5.86 -21.40
CA GLY A 99 8.98 -5.76 -20.77
C GLY A 99 9.05 -5.69 -19.24
N ALA A 100 9.89 -6.52 -18.61
CA ALA A 100 10.11 -6.48 -17.17
C ALA A 100 10.76 -5.16 -16.73
N VAL A 101 11.73 -4.64 -17.49
CA VAL A 101 12.38 -3.34 -17.23
C VAL A 101 11.36 -2.20 -17.33
N SER A 102 10.52 -2.20 -18.37
CA SER A 102 9.45 -1.21 -18.53
C SER A 102 8.52 -1.18 -17.32
N TRP A 103 8.11 -2.36 -16.83
CA TRP A 103 7.27 -2.49 -15.64
C TRP A 103 7.95 -1.98 -14.37
N MET A 104 9.22 -2.30 -14.20
CA MET A 104 10.02 -1.81 -13.07
C MET A 104 10.15 -0.28 -13.10
N LEU A 105 10.47 0.30 -14.26
CA LEU A 105 10.66 1.75 -14.42
C LEU A 105 9.36 2.53 -14.16
N SER A 106 8.20 1.99 -14.57
CA SER A 106 6.90 2.64 -14.35
C SER A 106 6.59 2.90 -12.88
N ARG A 107 7.17 2.14 -11.96
CA ARG A 107 7.03 2.31 -10.51
C ARG A 107 8.25 2.96 -9.86
N MET A 108 9.44 2.56 -10.29
CA MET A 108 10.69 3.05 -9.71
C MET A 108 10.86 4.56 -9.92
N ILE A 109 10.58 5.07 -11.13
CA ILE A 109 10.76 6.50 -11.44
C ILE A 109 9.88 7.39 -10.55
N PRO A 110 8.54 7.23 -10.49
CA PRO A 110 7.72 8.11 -9.67
C PRO A 110 8.00 7.98 -8.17
N VAL A 111 8.29 6.77 -7.67
CA VAL A 111 8.66 6.59 -6.26
C VAL A 111 10.00 7.27 -5.97
N PHE A 112 11.00 7.12 -6.84
CA PHE A 112 12.28 7.79 -6.70
C PHE A 112 12.13 9.32 -6.70
N LEU A 113 11.35 9.87 -7.64
CA LEU A 113 11.08 11.31 -7.69
C LEU A 113 10.36 11.81 -6.44
N ALA A 114 9.38 11.07 -5.96
CA ALA A 114 8.68 11.40 -4.71
C ALA A 114 9.63 11.42 -3.51
N LEU A 115 10.53 10.45 -3.40
CA LEU A 115 11.48 10.37 -2.29
C LEU A 115 12.63 11.37 -2.40
N ALA A 116 13.13 11.61 -3.62
CA ALA A 116 14.27 12.52 -3.84
C ALA A 116 13.90 14.00 -3.67
N PHE A 117 12.69 14.38 -4.10
CA PHE A 117 12.25 15.77 -4.12
C PHE A 117 11.10 16.08 -3.15
N GLY A 118 10.51 15.05 -2.55
CA GLY A 118 9.34 15.18 -1.70
C GLY A 118 9.61 15.64 -0.27
N GLN A 119 10.86 15.62 0.21
CA GLN A 119 11.17 15.92 1.62
C GLN A 119 10.70 17.32 2.04
N GLY A 120 11.06 18.35 1.30
CA GLY A 120 10.66 19.73 1.64
C GLY A 120 9.15 19.95 1.60
N LEU A 121 8.46 19.28 0.69
CA LEU A 121 7.00 19.31 0.60
C LEU A 121 6.35 18.59 1.79
N VAL A 122 6.90 17.45 2.20
CA VAL A 122 6.39 16.67 3.35
C VAL A 122 6.66 17.37 4.66
N GLU A 123 7.82 18.01 4.84
CA GLU A 123 8.10 18.85 6.02
C GLU A 123 7.11 20.00 6.14
N GLY A 124 6.80 20.67 5.02
CA GLY A 124 5.76 21.70 4.97
C GLY A 124 4.36 21.18 5.35
N ILE A 125 3.97 20.03 4.79
CA ILE A 125 2.70 19.38 5.13
C ILE A 125 2.67 18.97 6.61
N THR A 126 3.74 18.35 7.12
CA THR A 126 3.82 17.90 8.51
C THR A 126 3.71 19.07 9.48
N THR A 127 4.40 20.17 9.19
CA THR A 127 4.34 21.38 10.00
C THR A 127 2.93 21.98 9.99
N ALA A 128 2.28 22.04 8.84
CA ALA A 128 0.91 22.57 8.71
C ALA A 128 -0.11 21.67 9.45
N LEU A 129 0.01 20.33 9.31
CA LEU A 129 -0.90 19.37 9.96
C LEU A 129 -0.70 19.28 11.48
N ASN A 130 0.48 19.62 12.00
CA ASN A 130 0.73 19.68 13.43
C ASN A 130 0.48 21.09 14.01
N GLY A 131 0.37 22.12 13.16
CA GLY A 131 0.12 23.51 13.50
C GLY A 131 -1.31 23.96 13.18
N ASP A 132 -1.44 24.87 12.21
CA ASP A 132 -2.70 25.56 11.87
C ASP A 132 -3.80 24.60 11.38
N LEU A 133 -3.43 23.50 10.74
CA LEU A 133 -4.34 22.49 10.21
C LEU A 133 -4.42 21.22 11.09
N LYS A 134 -4.18 21.35 12.39
CA LYS A 134 -4.19 20.19 13.31
C LYS A 134 -5.52 19.43 13.27
N TRP A 135 -6.64 20.11 13.20
CA TRP A 135 -7.96 19.48 13.06
C TRP A 135 -8.05 18.56 11.84
N LEU A 136 -7.39 18.95 10.73
CA LEU A 136 -7.32 18.15 9.50
C LEU A 136 -6.38 16.97 9.69
N GLY A 137 -5.24 17.16 10.35
CA GLY A 137 -4.29 16.09 10.73
C GLY A 137 -4.94 15.03 11.61
N ASP A 138 -5.70 15.45 12.62
CA ASP A 138 -6.44 14.56 13.51
C ASP A 138 -7.54 13.79 12.73
N GLY A 139 -8.26 14.47 11.84
CA GLY A 139 -9.26 13.86 10.96
C GLY A 139 -8.65 12.81 10.00
N LEU A 140 -7.51 13.12 9.41
CA LEU A 140 -6.76 12.18 8.54
C LEU A 140 -6.24 10.97 9.32
N SER A 141 -5.79 11.18 10.57
CA SER A 141 -5.37 10.09 11.45
C SER A 141 -6.52 9.10 11.71
N VAL A 142 -7.71 9.62 12.06
CA VAL A 142 -8.90 8.79 12.25
C VAL A 142 -9.29 8.07 10.96
N ALA A 143 -9.27 8.77 9.82
CA ALA A 143 -9.55 8.18 8.50
C ALA A 143 -8.54 7.06 8.17
N GLY A 144 -7.25 7.30 8.38
CA GLY A 144 -6.18 6.31 8.18
C GLY A 144 -6.36 5.06 9.05
N GLY A 145 -6.71 5.24 10.32
CA GLY A 145 -7.02 4.14 11.23
C GLY A 145 -8.26 3.33 10.85
N ALA A 146 -9.22 3.93 10.12
CA ALA A 146 -10.40 3.24 9.61
C ALA A 146 -10.17 2.44 8.32
N LEU A 147 -9.09 2.68 7.57
CA LEU A 147 -8.81 2.01 6.29
C LEU A 147 -8.81 0.48 6.37
N PRO A 148 -8.20 -0.17 7.38
CA PRO A 148 -8.28 -1.62 7.53
C PRO A 148 -9.71 -2.15 7.61
N ALA A 149 -10.60 -1.45 8.34
CA ALA A 149 -12.00 -1.82 8.46
C ALA A 149 -12.74 -1.74 7.12
N VAL A 150 -12.44 -0.73 6.30
CA VAL A 150 -12.97 -0.61 4.93
C VAL A 150 -12.48 -1.78 4.07
N GLY A 151 -11.21 -2.17 4.17
CA GLY A 151 -10.64 -3.33 3.47
C GLY A 151 -11.36 -4.63 3.84
N PHE A 152 -11.58 -4.87 5.13
CA PHE A 152 -12.36 -6.03 5.58
C PHE A 152 -13.81 -5.99 5.09
N ALA A 153 -14.47 -4.83 5.10
CA ALA A 153 -15.83 -4.70 4.58
C ALA A 153 -15.91 -5.05 3.08
N ILE A 154 -14.94 -4.63 2.29
CA ILE A 154 -14.83 -4.99 0.88
C ILE A 154 -14.63 -6.50 0.72
N LEU A 155 -13.70 -7.10 1.48
CA LEU A 155 -13.45 -8.55 1.46
C LEU A 155 -14.72 -9.33 1.77
N LEU A 156 -15.42 -8.98 2.86
CA LEU A 156 -16.67 -9.64 3.28
C LEU A 156 -17.76 -9.56 2.22
N ARG A 157 -17.77 -8.53 1.38
CA ARG A 157 -18.73 -8.42 0.27
C ARG A 157 -18.50 -9.46 -0.82
N TYR A 158 -17.26 -9.91 -1.03
CA TYR A 158 -16.92 -10.93 -2.03
C TYR A 158 -17.00 -12.35 -1.49
N LEU A 159 -16.96 -12.54 -0.17
CA LEU A 159 -17.08 -13.84 0.47
C LEU A 159 -18.57 -14.25 0.65
N PRO A 160 -18.88 -15.56 0.58
CA PRO A 160 -20.24 -16.05 0.81
C PRO A 160 -20.62 -16.04 2.31
N VAL A 161 -20.50 -14.88 2.95
CA VAL A 161 -20.69 -14.70 4.40
C VAL A 161 -22.06 -15.17 4.86
N LYS A 162 -23.12 -14.95 4.06
CA LYS A 162 -24.49 -15.37 4.38
C LYS A 162 -24.61 -16.90 4.60
N LYS A 163 -23.78 -17.70 3.93
CA LYS A 163 -23.74 -19.16 4.10
C LYS A 163 -22.89 -19.60 5.29
N HIS A 164 -21.94 -18.76 5.71
CA HIS A 164 -20.89 -19.14 6.66
C HIS A 164 -20.75 -18.13 7.81
N VAL A 165 -21.86 -17.55 8.27
CA VAL A 165 -21.89 -16.55 9.36
C VAL A 165 -21.24 -17.07 10.64
N ALA A 166 -21.40 -18.36 10.96
CA ALA A 166 -20.81 -18.96 12.15
C ALA A 166 -19.27 -18.87 12.15
N TYR A 167 -18.63 -19.07 11.00
CA TYR A 167 -17.17 -18.96 10.88
C TYR A 167 -16.71 -17.51 10.99
N LEU A 168 -17.48 -16.55 10.46
CA LEU A 168 -17.20 -15.13 10.61
C LEU A 168 -17.23 -14.73 12.10
N LEU A 169 -18.27 -15.12 12.82
CA LEU A 169 -18.42 -14.83 14.25
C LEU A 169 -17.31 -15.49 15.06
N LEU A 170 -16.99 -16.76 14.77
CA LEU A 170 -15.91 -17.48 15.43
C LEU A 170 -14.57 -16.76 15.22
N GLY A 171 -14.24 -16.39 13.98
CA GLY A 171 -13.01 -15.66 13.66
C GLY A 171 -12.95 -14.29 14.33
N PHE A 172 -14.08 -13.58 14.40
CA PHE A 172 -14.18 -12.31 15.11
C PHE A 172 -13.90 -12.46 16.60
N VAL A 173 -14.53 -13.44 17.27
CA VAL A 173 -14.33 -13.71 18.69
C VAL A 173 -12.88 -14.09 18.98
N ILE A 174 -12.29 -14.97 18.16
CA ILE A 174 -10.90 -15.36 18.31
C ILE A 174 -9.98 -14.14 18.16
N ALA A 175 -10.16 -13.33 17.11
CA ALA A 175 -9.33 -12.14 16.88
C ALA A 175 -9.48 -11.12 18.01
N ALA A 176 -10.68 -10.89 18.52
CA ALA A 176 -10.94 -9.97 19.62
C ALA A 176 -10.28 -10.45 20.94
N LEU A 177 -10.39 -11.73 21.26
CA LEU A 177 -9.78 -12.30 22.48
C LEU A 177 -8.25 -12.32 22.41
N PHE A 178 -7.69 -12.78 21.31
CA PHE A 178 -6.22 -12.79 21.13
C PHE A 178 -5.65 -11.38 21.00
N GLY A 179 -6.35 -10.47 20.30
CA GLY A 179 -5.94 -9.07 20.16
C GLY A 179 -5.83 -8.37 21.52
N THR A 180 -6.83 -8.50 22.36
CA THR A 180 -6.82 -7.92 23.73
C THR A 180 -5.78 -8.56 24.64
N ALA A 181 -5.64 -9.88 24.62
CA ALA A 181 -4.64 -10.60 25.40
C ALA A 181 -3.21 -10.20 24.95
N PHE A 182 -2.93 -10.13 23.67
CA PHE A 182 -1.62 -9.76 23.14
C PHE A 182 -1.25 -8.30 23.46
N THR A 183 -2.20 -7.38 23.35
CA THR A 183 -2.02 -5.97 23.71
C THR A 183 -1.72 -5.83 25.21
N SER A 184 -2.41 -6.58 26.06
CA SER A 184 -2.17 -6.57 27.51
C SER A 184 -0.77 -7.09 27.86
N ILE A 185 -0.30 -8.15 27.19
CA ILE A 185 1.06 -8.68 27.40
C ILE A 185 2.14 -7.67 26.96
N ILE A 186 1.95 -7.00 25.83
CA ILE A 186 2.88 -5.97 25.35
C ILE A 186 2.95 -4.80 26.33
N ASN A 187 1.79 -4.31 26.80
CA ASN A 187 1.74 -3.20 27.77
C ASN A 187 2.39 -3.55 29.11
N LEU A 188 2.24 -4.79 29.58
CA LEU A 188 2.95 -5.27 30.77
C LEU A 188 4.47 -5.26 30.56
N ASN A 189 4.94 -5.70 29.40
CA ASN A 189 6.37 -5.78 29.09
C ASN A 189 7.00 -4.38 28.93
N THR A 190 6.29 -3.42 28.33
CA THR A 190 6.74 -2.02 28.22
C THR A 190 6.79 -1.33 29.58
N ASN A 191 5.86 -1.60 30.47
CA ASN A 191 5.88 -1.05 31.83
C ASN A 191 7.02 -1.64 32.67
N ILE A 192 7.38 -2.90 32.51
CA ILE A 192 8.51 -3.53 33.19
C ILE A 192 9.85 -2.93 32.72
N VAL A 193 9.99 -2.63 31.43
CA VAL A 193 11.20 -2.04 30.85
C VAL A 193 11.35 -0.56 31.23
N ALA A 194 10.26 0.15 31.50
CA ALA A 194 10.29 1.56 31.90
C ALA A 194 10.62 1.79 33.40
N VAL A 195 10.64 0.74 34.23
CA VAL A 195 10.91 0.80 35.68
C VAL A 195 12.36 0.41 36.00
N ASN A 196 13.15 -0.08 35.05
CA ASN A 196 14.57 -0.36 35.16
C ASN A 196 15.41 0.68 34.42
#